data_937a0014262ff21156ffe7db7853623b
#
_entry.id   937a0014262ff21156ffe7db7853623b
#
_cell.length_a   1.000
_cell.length_b   1.000
_cell.length_c   1.000
_cell.angle_alpha   90.00
_cell.angle_beta   90.00
_cell.angle_gamma   90.00
#
_symmetry.space_group_name_H-M   'P 1'
#
loop_
_entity.id
_entity.type
_entity.pdbx_description
1 polymer ?
#
loop_
_entity_poly.entity_id
_entity_poly.type
_entity_poly.pdbx_seq_one_letter_code
_entity_poly.pdbx_strand_id
1 'polypeptide(L)'
;MAKVAAILGAGIQGCCAALALRQLGFRVRLYDKSSALMNRASVNQEGKIHLGFVYARDASMVTARTMIEHALRFAPALESLIGATIDWEPHLSERFHCGIHRDSSLTMDEHVAHFNALEGIYQEVSDDRSLHYLGRRPRRIWSIDAPFRFSGSSLVHAVRSEETAVHPGWMRHVIVTAMEQDPEIATLVRHDVEQVEKTGGTFTIRGTNEDGPWTSTADVVVNCLWESQHRIDRAFRRDRSPDWITRVKYGFMLDSAPALRELPSLIITHGPFGDIVNYPHDNAVYITWYPSCLAYIGEADRLPEPWEAACEGQHPPGLARRILEDSVAHLAEYVPQLKELKLRQVMAGTIMGNGKTDISDRESGLHRRHGIGVDASDDYYSVFTGKYTSGPANAMELRAMLA
;
A
#
# COMPACT_ATOMS: atom_id res chain seq x y z
N MET A 1 -11.93 30.97 -15.45
CA MET A 1 -12.38 29.56 -15.51
C MET A 1 -11.58 28.78 -14.48
N ALA A 2 -12.14 27.75 -13.84
CA ALA A 2 -11.40 26.90 -12.93
C ALA A 2 -10.29 26.15 -13.70
N LYS A 3 -9.11 26.05 -13.13
CA LYS A 3 -7.99 25.28 -13.70
C LYS A 3 -8.35 23.79 -13.75
N VAL A 4 -7.85 23.10 -14.76
CA VAL A 4 -8.05 21.67 -14.96
C VAL A 4 -6.80 20.92 -14.51
N ALA A 5 -6.96 19.95 -13.60
CA ALA A 5 -5.92 19.03 -13.21
C ALA A 5 -6.17 17.65 -13.83
N ALA A 6 -5.17 17.10 -14.48
CA ALA A 6 -5.15 15.70 -14.92
C ALA A 6 -4.36 14.85 -13.92
N ILE A 7 -5.02 13.85 -13.36
CA ILE A 7 -4.41 12.88 -12.46
C ILE A 7 -4.28 11.56 -13.21
N LEU A 8 -3.08 11.02 -13.25
CA LEU A 8 -2.75 9.81 -13.97
C LEU A 8 -2.60 8.65 -12.96
N GLY A 9 -3.49 7.66 -13.06
CA GLY A 9 -3.60 6.54 -12.13
C GLY A 9 -4.60 6.78 -11.00
N ALA A 10 -5.62 5.91 -10.91
CA ALA A 10 -6.71 5.96 -9.92
C ALA A 10 -6.55 4.93 -8.79
N GLY A 11 -5.32 4.65 -8.39
CA GLY A 11 -5.03 3.99 -7.11
C GLY A 11 -5.32 4.92 -5.93
N ILE A 12 -5.06 4.46 -4.69
CA ILE A 12 -5.27 5.27 -3.48
C ILE A 12 -4.62 6.65 -3.59
N GLN A 13 -3.41 6.72 -4.17
CA GLN A 13 -2.69 7.99 -4.31
C GLN A 13 -3.43 8.97 -5.22
N GLY A 14 -3.85 8.51 -6.42
CA GLY A 14 -4.57 9.37 -7.37
C GLY A 14 -5.94 9.79 -6.86
N CYS A 15 -6.67 8.89 -6.19
CA CYS A 15 -7.96 9.21 -5.59
C CYS A 15 -7.82 10.26 -4.46
N CYS A 16 -6.85 10.10 -3.56
CA CYS A 16 -6.57 11.11 -2.54
C CYS A 16 -6.10 12.45 -3.14
N ALA A 17 -5.28 12.42 -4.21
CA ALA A 17 -4.86 13.62 -4.92
C ALA A 17 -6.05 14.34 -5.58
N ALA A 18 -7.02 13.58 -6.15
CA ALA A 18 -8.24 14.14 -6.73
C ALA A 18 -9.04 14.93 -5.68
N LEU A 19 -9.29 14.34 -4.53
CA LEU A 19 -9.98 15.00 -3.42
C LEU A 19 -9.22 16.25 -2.93
N ALA A 20 -7.89 16.17 -2.83
CA ALA A 20 -7.04 17.29 -2.42
C ALA A 20 -7.13 18.47 -3.39
N LEU A 21 -7.07 18.22 -4.71
CA LEU A 21 -7.14 19.25 -5.73
C LEU A 21 -8.55 19.86 -5.85
N ARG A 22 -9.59 19.09 -5.57
CA ARG A 22 -10.96 19.62 -5.48
C ARG A 22 -11.10 20.65 -4.37
N GLN A 23 -10.47 20.43 -3.22
CA GLN A 23 -10.47 21.43 -2.13
C GLN A 23 -9.78 22.74 -2.51
N LEU A 24 -8.91 22.75 -3.53
CA LEU A 24 -8.31 23.94 -4.12
C LEU A 24 -9.11 24.53 -5.30
N GLY A 25 -10.27 23.96 -5.64
CA GLY A 25 -11.15 24.46 -6.69
C GLY A 25 -10.76 24.02 -8.12
N PHE A 26 -9.86 23.04 -8.29
CA PHE A 26 -9.59 22.49 -9.62
C PHE A 26 -10.78 21.66 -10.14
N ARG A 27 -10.99 21.66 -11.44
CA ARG A 27 -11.73 20.60 -12.13
C ARG A 27 -10.78 19.44 -12.35
N VAL A 28 -11.16 18.24 -11.91
CA VAL A 28 -10.26 17.06 -11.94
C VAL A 28 -10.69 16.10 -13.03
N ARG A 29 -9.71 15.61 -13.80
CA ARG A 29 -9.84 14.46 -14.70
C ARG A 29 -8.90 13.38 -14.22
N LEU A 30 -9.46 12.27 -13.73
CA LEU A 30 -8.71 11.14 -13.20
C LEU A 30 -8.74 10.00 -14.20
N TYR A 31 -7.59 9.62 -14.72
CA TYR A 31 -7.41 8.56 -15.73
C TYR A 31 -6.88 7.29 -15.12
N ASP A 32 -7.44 6.15 -15.50
CA ASP A 32 -6.88 4.84 -15.14
C ASP A 32 -7.15 3.81 -16.24
N LYS A 33 -6.17 2.92 -16.50
CA LYS A 33 -6.31 1.82 -17.43
C LYS A 33 -7.26 0.72 -16.95
N SER A 34 -7.45 0.59 -15.62
CA SER A 34 -8.36 -0.38 -15.02
C SER A 34 -9.83 -0.05 -15.27
N SER A 35 -10.69 -1.04 -15.14
CA SER A 35 -12.14 -0.93 -15.29
C SER A 35 -12.82 -0.21 -14.11
N ALA A 36 -12.12 0.01 -12.99
CA ALA A 36 -12.67 0.67 -11.81
C ALA A 36 -11.56 1.33 -10.97
N LEU A 37 -11.96 2.32 -10.15
CA LEU A 37 -11.05 3.02 -9.23
C LEU A 37 -10.51 2.07 -8.17
N MET A 38 -9.26 2.25 -7.78
CA MET A 38 -8.56 1.46 -6.75
C MET A 38 -8.60 -0.06 -6.99
N ASN A 39 -8.73 -0.52 -8.23
CA ASN A 39 -9.02 -1.93 -8.57
C ASN A 39 -7.79 -2.86 -8.59
N ARG A 40 -6.58 -2.32 -8.48
CA ARG A 40 -5.31 -3.07 -8.58
C ARG A 40 -4.58 -3.12 -7.24
N ALA A 41 -3.34 -2.67 -7.17
CA ALA A 41 -2.48 -2.72 -5.98
C ALA A 41 -3.15 -2.15 -4.71
N SER A 42 -4.07 -1.18 -4.85
CA SER A 42 -4.73 -0.54 -3.70
C SER A 42 -5.69 -1.44 -2.93
N VAL A 43 -6.31 -2.43 -3.58
CA VAL A 43 -7.20 -3.40 -2.92
C VAL A 43 -6.62 -4.80 -2.84
N ASN A 44 -5.64 -5.11 -3.69
CA ASN A 44 -5.02 -6.44 -3.74
C ASN A 44 -3.82 -6.55 -2.79
N GLN A 45 -4.03 -6.22 -1.53
CA GLN A 45 -3.02 -6.23 -0.46
C GLN A 45 -3.69 -6.31 0.91
N GLU A 46 -2.90 -6.45 1.97
CA GLU A 46 -3.38 -6.66 3.33
C GLU A 46 -3.98 -5.42 4.04
N GLY A 47 -3.80 -4.20 3.53
CA GLY A 47 -4.31 -2.96 4.14
C GLY A 47 -3.51 -2.43 5.33
N LYS A 48 -2.30 -2.91 5.56
CA LYS A 48 -1.47 -2.54 6.71
C LYS A 48 -1.09 -1.07 6.73
N ILE A 49 -1.33 -0.39 7.86
CA ILE A 49 -0.87 0.97 8.13
C ILE A 49 0.39 0.89 8.99
N HIS A 50 1.53 1.01 8.33
CA HIS A 50 2.84 0.65 8.88
C HIS A 50 3.33 1.60 9.97
N LEU A 51 3.68 1.05 11.13
CA LEU A 51 4.41 1.73 12.22
C LEU A 51 5.92 1.44 12.20
N GLY A 52 6.43 0.82 11.14
CA GLY A 52 7.87 0.68 10.95
C GLY A 52 8.48 -0.68 11.28
N PHE A 53 7.75 -1.62 11.86
CA PHE A 53 8.28 -2.87 12.41
C PHE A 53 9.05 -3.74 11.40
N VAL A 54 8.70 -3.69 10.11
CA VAL A 54 9.33 -4.49 9.05
C VAL A 54 10.59 -3.87 8.43
N TYR A 55 10.99 -2.67 8.88
CA TYR A 55 12.07 -1.91 8.23
C TYR A 55 13.39 -1.94 8.98
N ALA A 56 13.62 -2.88 9.89
CA ALA A 56 14.83 -2.96 10.71
C ALA A 56 16.13 -3.12 9.90
N ARG A 57 16.04 -3.54 8.63
CA ARG A 57 17.20 -3.60 7.71
C ARG A 57 17.60 -2.23 7.13
N ASP A 58 16.78 -1.20 7.29
CA ASP A 58 17.16 0.17 6.98
C ASP A 58 17.75 0.85 8.22
N ALA A 59 19.05 0.66 8.42
CA ALA A 59 19.78 1.21 9.57
C ALA A 59 19.74 2.75 9.65
N SER A 60 19.40 3.44 8.53
CA SER A 60 19.22 4.90 8.55
C SER A 60 17.98 5.35 9.31
N MET A 61 17.04 4.46 9.58
CA MET A 61 15.72 4.72 10.15
C MET A 61 14.83 5.69 9.32
N VAL A 62 15.29 6.14 8.14
CA VAL A 62 14.53 7.07 7.28
C VAL A 62 13.19 6.47 6.88
N THR A 63 13.18 5.22 6.39
CA THR A 63 11.93 4.57 6.01
C THR A 63 10.99 4.39 7.20
N ALA A 64 11.52 3.96 8.35
CA ALA A 64 10.73 3.75 9.55
C ALA A 64 10.09 5.05 10.06
N ARG A 65 10.86 6.15 10.12
CA ARG A 65 10.36 7.49 10.48
C ARG A 65 9.25 7.94 9.53
N THR A 66 9.47 7.88 8.22
CA THR A 66 8.47 8.24 7.22
C THR A 66 7.19 7.44 7.40
N MET A 67 7.30 6.13 7.67
CA MET A 67 6.11 5.29 7.88
C MET A 67 5.34 5.68 9.15
N ILE A 68 6.00 5.97 10.25
CA ILE A 68 5.34 6.42 11.49
C ILE A 68 4.65 7.76 11.27
N GLU A 69 5.33 8.74 10.66
CA GLU A 69 4.76 10.05 10.34
C GLU A 69 3.52 9.94 9.46
N HIS A 70 3.59 9.12 8.40
CA HIS A 70 2.48 8.92 7.48
C HIS A 70 1.35 8.09 8.13
N ALA A 71 1.67 7.11 8.97
CA ALA A 71 0.67 6.33 9.70
C ALA A 71 -0.17 7.19 10.66
N LEU A 72 0.49 8.10 11.40
CA LEU A 72 -0.20 9.02 12.31
C LEU A 72 -1.00 10.09 11.56
N ARG A 73 -0.60 10.45 10.35
CA ARG A 73 -1.32 11.38 9.46
C ARG A 73 -2.38 10.70 8.63
N PHE A 74 -2.38 9.36 8.49
CA PHE A 74 -3.27 8.63 7.58
C PHE A 74 -4.75 8.95 7.81
N ALA A 75 -5.22 8.76 9.03
CA ALA A 75 -6.61 9.01 9.37
C ALA A 75 -6.96 10.52 9.34
N PRO A 76 -6.23 11.43 10.01
CA PRO A 76 -6.54 12.87 9.94
C PRO A 76 -6.52 13.43 8.52
N ALA A 77 -5.56 13.00 7.69
CA ALA A 77 -5.47 13.45 6.31
C ALA A 77 -6.65 12.95 5.47
N LEU A 78 -6.99 11.66 5.58
CA LEU A 78 -8.12 11.10 4.83
C LEU A 78 -9.44 11.73 5.25
N GLU A 79 -9.70 11.88 6.54
CA GLU A 79 -10.90 12.55 7.08
C GLU A 79 -11.00 14.00 6.58
N SER A 80 -9.88 14.72 6.55
CA SER A 80 -9.83 16.06 5.96
C SER A 80 -10.14 16.06 4.47
N LEU A 81 -9.62 15.09 3.70
CA LEU A 81 -9.84 14.97 2.26
C LEU A 81 -11.30 14.66 1.92
N ILE A 82 -11.95 13.76 2.67
CA ILE A 82 -13.34 13.38 2.44
C ILE A 82 -14.35 14.33 3.11
N GLY A 83 -13.89 15.21 4.02
CA GLY A 83 -14.73 16.14 4.75
C GLY A 83 -15.64 15.49 5.81
N ALA A 84 -15.28 14.32 6.33
CA ALA A 84 -16.06 13.56 7.30
C ALA A 84 -15.17 12.77 8.28
N THR A 85 -15.61 12.64 9.52
CA THR A 85 -14.97 11.76 10.51
C THR A 85 -15.30 10.30 10.21
N ILE A 86 -14.34 9.42 10.36
CA ILE A 86 -14.45 7.99 10.10
C ILE A 86 -14.49 7.21 11.43
N ASP A 87 -15.44 6.30 11.58
CA ASP A 87 -15.38 5.27 12.61
C ASP A 87 -14.48 4.12 12.12
N TRP A 88 -13.23 4.12 12.58
CA TRP A 88 -12.20 3.21 12.12
C TRP A 88 -12.34 1.80 12.71
N GLU A 89 -12.72 1.70 13.99
CA GLU A 89 -12.62 0.45 14.77
C GLU A 89 -13.31 -0.77 14.12
N PRO A 90 -14.52 -0.66 13.54
CA PRO A 90 -15.18 -1.81 12.91
C PRO A 90 -14.48 -2.34 11.66
N HIS A 91 -13.51 -1.60 11.10
CA HIS A 91 -12.87 -1.92 9.83
C HIS A 91 -11.36 -2.19 9.97
N LEU A 92 -10.90 -2.29 11.23
CA LEU A 92 -9.52 -2.64 11.53
C LEU A 92 -9.35 -4.15 11.67
N SER A 93 -8.15 -4.61 11.33
CA SER A 93 -7.72 -5.95 11.70
C SER A 93 -7.43 -6.04 13.20
N GLU A 94 -7.32 -7.26 13.72
CA GLU A 94 -6.62 -7.48 14.98
C GLU A 94 -5.19 -6.93 14.91
N ARG A 95 -4.65 -6.51 16.07
CA ARG A 95 -3.28 -5.99 16.16
C ARG A 95 -2.27 -7.05 15.78
N PHE A 96 -1.20 -6.61 15.12
CA PHE A 96 -0.14 -7.52 14.71
C PHE A 96 0.75 -7.94 15.86
N HIS A 97 0.99 -9.24 15.94
CA HIS A 97 2.17 -9.77 16.61
C HIS A 97 3.28 -9.93 15.58
N CYS A 98 4.46 -9.38 15.89
CA CYS A 98 5.67 -9.60 15.12
C CYS A 98 6.29 -10.91 15.58
N GLY A 99 6.13 -11.97 14.79
CA GLY A 99 6.74 -13.27 15.03
C GLY A 99 8.21 -13.24 14.63
N ILE A 100 9.08 -13.66 15.52
CA ILE A 100 10.53 -13.79 15.27
C ILE A 100 10.81 -15.26 15.03
N HIS A 101 11.13 -15.59 13.79
CA HIS A 101 11.44 -16.95 13.36
C HIS A 101 12.90 -17.31 13.71
N ARG A 102 13.19 -18.60 14.00
CA ARG A 102 14.57 -19.07 14.26
C ARG A 102 15.55 -18.76 13.13
N ASP A 103 15.05 -18.73 11.89
CA ASP A 103 15.81 -18.41 10.69
C ASP A 103 15.70 -16.94 10.28
N SER A 104 15.24 -16.08 11.19
CA SER A 104 15.25 -14.63 10.95
C SER A 104 16.67 -14.14 10.66
N SER A 105 16.82 -13.24 9.70
CA SER A 105 18.10 -12.63 9.39
C SER A 105 18.60 -11.64 10.46
N LEU A 106 17.76 -11.32 11.45
CA LEU A 106 18.09 -10.48 12.60
C LEU A 106 17.95 -11.27 13.89
N THR A 107 18.82 -10.96 14.84
CA THR A 107 18.77 -11.49 16.21
C THR A 107 17.64 -10.83 17.01
N MET A 108 17.29 -11.40 18.16
CA MET A 108 16.30 -10.78 19.08
C MET A 108 16.76 -9.40 19.54
N ASP A 109 18.04 -9.22 19.85
CA ASP A 109 18.59 -7.94 20.31
C ASP A 109 18.50 -6.86 19.22
N GLU A 110 18.75 -7.22 17.95
CA GLU A 110 18.58 -6.31 16.82
C GLU A 110 17.12 -5.90 16.64
N HIS A 111 16.16 -6.82 16.81
CA HIS A 111 14.74 -6.51 16.79
C HIS A 111 14.36 -5.56 17.93
N VAL A 112 14.78 -5.86 19.15
CA VAL A 112 14.48 -5.01 20.32
C VAL A 112 15.09 -3.61 20.17
N ALA A 113 16.34 -3.52 19.68
CA ALA A 113 16.98 -2.24 19.41
C ALA A 113 16.17 -1.41 18.38
N HIS A 114 15.73 -2.04 17.28
CA HIS A 114 14.90 -1.40 16.29
C HIS A 114 13.54 -0.95 16.87
N PHE A 115 12.84 -1.81 17.61
CA PHE A 115 11.54 -1.50 18.19
C PHE A 115 11.61 -0.37 19.23
N ASN A 116 12.70 -0.30 20.00
CA ASN A 116 12.96 0.84 20.88
C ASN A 116 13.19 2.14 20.11
N ALA A 117 13.89 2.09 18.99
CA ALA A 117 14.08 3.26 18.12
C ALA A 117 12.75 3.72 17.51
N LEU A 118 11.87 2.78 17.08
CA LEU A 118 10.51 3.10 16.62
C LEU A 118 9.69 3.78 17.71
N GLU A 119 9.75 3.26 18.95
CA GLU A 119 9.06 3.87 20.10
C GLU A 119 9.50 5.32 20.31
N GLY A 120 10.81 5.60 20.22
CA GLY A 120 11.34 6.96 20.32
C GLY A 120 10.80 7.89 19.25
N ILE A 121 10.81 7.45 18.00
CA ILE A 121 10.25 8.20 16.85
C ILE A 121 8.74 8.42 17.02
N TYR A 122 8.01 7.38 17.44
CA TYR A 122 6.57 7.49 17.67
C TYR A 122 6.24 8.51 18.75
N GLN A 123 6.96 8.51 19.89
CA GLN A 123 6.74 9.49 20.96
C GLN A 123 6.99 10.91 20.46
N GLU A 124 8.08 11.14 19.73
CA GLU A 124 8.39 12.45 19.13
C GLU A 124 7.26 12.95 18.20
N VAL A 125 6.81 12.10 17.26
CA VAL A 125 5.81 12.49 16.27
C VAL A 125 4.42 12.65 16.90
N SER A 126 4.07 11.84 17.90
CA SER A 126 2.77 11.86 18.58
C SER A 126 2.59 13.02 19.55
N ASP A 127 3.62 13.85 19.81
CA ASP A 127 3.50 15.11 20.55
C ASP A 127 2.56 16.09 19.83
N ASP A 128 2.46 16.02 18.50
CA ASP A 128 1.42 16.73 17.77
C ASP A 128 0.04 16.12 18.06
N ARG A 129 -0.79 16.88 18.80
CA ARG A 129 -2.12 16.45 19.24
C ARG A 129 -3.15 16.36 18.10
N SER A 130 -2.87 16.88 16.92
CA SER A 130 -3.72 16.73 15.75
C SER A 130 -3.55 15.36 15.09
N LEU A 131 -2.44 14.66 15.35
CA LEU A 131 -2.12 13.36 14.77
C LEU A 131 -2.64 12.21 15.64
N HIS A 132 -3.08 11.12 15.03
CA HIS A 132 -3.51 9.91 15.71
C HIS A 132 -3.40 8.69 14.79
N TYR A 133 -3.21 7.52 15.37
CA TYR A 133 -3.15 6.26 14.65
C TYR A 133 -4.54 5.63 14.54
N LEU A 134 -5.24 5.85 13.41
CA LEU A 134 -6.57 5.27 13.12
C LEU A 134 -7.57 5.50 14.29
N GLY A 135 -7.72 6.76 14.71
CA GLY A 135 -8.59 7.14 15.83
C GLY A 135 -8.02 6.89 17.22
N ARG A 136 -6.85 6.25 17.35
CA ARG A 136 -6.24 5.85 18.63
C ARG A 136 -4.94 6.60 18.90
N ARG A 137 -4.56 6.69 20.18
CA ARG A 137 -3.29 7.26 20.65
C ARG A 137 -2.66 6.33 21.69
N PRO A 138 -2.06 5.20 21.26
CA PRO A 138 -1.40 4.30 22.19
C PRO A 138 -0.24 5.00 22.92
N ARG A 139 -0.08 4.68 24.20
CA ARG A 139 1.04 5.21 24.98
C ARG A 139 2.37 4.55 24.60
N ARG A 140 2.32 3.32 24.13
CA ARG A 140 3.44 2.51 23.63
C ARG A 140 2.98 1.76 22.41
N ILE A 141 3.88 1.57 21.44
CA ILE A 141 3.52 0.89 20.19
C ILE A 141 3.93 -0.59 20.17
N TRP A 142 4.66 -1.08 21.18
CA TRP A 142 5.04 -2.48 21.28
C TRP A 142 5.24 -2.95 22.72
N SER A 143 5.15 -4.27 22.95
CA SER A 143 5.50 -4.92 24.22
C SER A 143 5.94 -6.37 24.01
N ILE A 144 6.78 -6.90 24.92
CA ILE A 144 7.22 -8.31 24.93
C ILE A 144 6.20 -9.21 25.66
N ASP A 145 5.37 -8.65 26.52
CA ASP A 145 4.52 -9.39 27.47
C ASP A 145 3.24 -9.99 26.83
N ALA A 146 3.22 -10.16 25.52
CA ALA A 146 2.09 -10.75 24.84
C ALA A 146 2.10 -12.28 25.04
N PRO A 147 0.97 -12.88 25.47
CA PRO A 147 0.87 -14.33 25.49
C PRO A 147 1.08 -14.89 24.08
N PHE A 148 1.95 -15.89 23.97
CA PHE A 148 2.20 -16.56 22.69
C PHE A 148 0.96 -17.38 22.31
N ARG A 149 0.27 -16.97 21.24
CA ARG A 149 -1.00 -17.55 20.78
C ARG A 149 -0.90 -18.40 19.52
N PHE A 150 0.31 -18.53 18.98
CA PHE A 150 0.56 -19.26 17.74
C PHE A 150 1.19 -20.63 18.04
N SER A 151 0.87 -21.61 17.20
CA SER A 151 1.47 -22.93 17.21
C SER A 151 2.86 -22.91 16.57
N GLY A 152 3.52 -24.06 16.52
CA GLY A 152 4.79 -24.26 15.84
C GLY A 152 5.99 -23.91 16.69
N SER A 153 7.10 -24.58 16.41
CA SER A 153 8.36 -24.44 17.17
C SER A 153 9.37 -23.54 16.46
N SER A 154 9.05 -23.09 15.25
CA SER A 154 9.93 -22.22 14.44
C SER A 154 9.85 -20.75 14.86
N LEU A 155 8.72 -20.28 15.44
CA LEU A 155 8.65 -18.98 16.09
C LEU A 155 9.25 -19.04 17.49
N VAL A 156 10.37 -18.38 17.69
CA VAL A 156 11.06 -18.35 18.99
C VAL A 156 10.53 -17.26 19.92
N HIS A 157 9.98 -16.18 19.33
CA HIS A 157 9.33 -15.08 20.05
C HIS A 157 8.16 -14.50 19.25
N ALA A 158 7.22 -13.88 19.95
CA ALA A 158 6.22 -12.99 19.35
C ALA A 158 6.10 -11.70 20.19
N VAL A 159 6.23 -10.58 19.52
CA VAL A 159 6.16 -9.26 20.15
C VAL A 159 4.83 -8.61 19.71
N ARG A 160 4.02 -8.19 20.67
CA ARG A 160 2.80 -7.43 20.39
C ARG A 160 3.15 -6.05 19.90
N SER A 161 2.51 -5.63 18.81
CA SER A 161 2.56 -4.24 18.33
C SER A 161 1.17 -3.58 18.35
N GLU A 162 1.11 -2.27 18.18
CA GLU A 162 -0.13 -1.53 17.93
C GLU A 162 -0.44 -1.42 16.43
N GLU A 163 0.43 -1.96 15.55
CA GLU A 163 0.21 -1.97 14.12
C GLU A 163 -1.07 -2.75 13.78
N THR A 164 -1.89 -2.17 12.89
CA THR A 164 -3.13 -2.79 12.37
C THR A 164 -3.23 -2.57 10.87
N ALA A 165 -4.14 -3.29 10.24
CA ALA A 165 -4.53 -3.08 8.85
C ALA A 165 -5.96 -2.54 8.79
N VAL A 166 -6.27 -1.78 7.74
CA VAL A 166 -7.62 -1.33 7.39
C VAL A 166 -8.12 -2.20 6.25
N HIS A 167 -9.35 -2.73 6.32
CA HIS A 167 -9.90 -3.60 5.28
C HIS A 167 -9.89 -2.89 3.91
N PRO A 168 -9.12 -3.37 2.90
CA PRO A 168 -8.89 -2.64 1.66
C PRO A 168 -10.15 -2.37 0.84
N GLY A 169 -11.07 -3.34 0.82
CA GLY A 169 -12.35 -3.22 0.13
C GLY A 169 -13.24 -2.14 0.73
N TRP A 170 -13.29 -2.06 2.06
CA TRP A 170 -14.02 -0.99 2.74
C TRP A 170 -13.37 0.38 2.50
N MET A 171 -12.06 0.48 2.58
CA MET A 171 -11.34 1.74 2.30
C MET A 171 -11.60 2.23 0.88
N ARG A 172 -11.61 1.30 -0.11
CA ARG A 172 -12.01 1.63 -1.48
C ARG A 172 -13.42 2.23 -1.52
N HIS A 173 -14.37 1.60 -0.83
CA HIS A 173 -15.75 2.09 -0.77
C HIS A 173 -15.83 3.50 -0.22
N VAL A 174 -15.16 3.80 0.89
CA VAL A 174 -15.14 5.15 1.51
C VAL A 174 -14.60 6.21 0.54
N ILE A 175 -13.43 5.96 -0.06
CA ILE A 175 -12.78 6.93 -0.93
C ILE A 175 -13.57 7.12 -2.22
N VAL A 176 -14.02 6.04 -2.85
CA VAL A 176 -14.79 6.11 -4.12
C VAL A 176 -16.12 6.82 -3.92
N THR A 177 -16.83 6.52 -2.82
CA THR A 177 -18.10 7.22 -2.49
C THR A 177 -17.88 8.73 -2.35
N ALA A 178 -16.82 9.15 -1.67
CA ALA A 178 -16.50 10.57 -1.52
C ALA A 178 -16.21 11.24 -2.88
N MET A 179 -15.53 10.54 -3.79
CA MET A 179 -15.25 11.05 -5.13
C MET A 179 -16.51 11.15 -6.01
N GLU A 180 -17.38 10.14 -5.96
CA GLU A 180 -18.63 10.11 -6.75
C GLU A 180 -19.62 11.19 -6.34
N GLN A 181 -19.50 11.72 -5.13
CA GLN A 181 -20.33 12.84 -4.66
C GLN A 181 -19.88 14.21 -5.21
N ASP A 182 -18.67 14.33 -5.80
CA ASP A 182 -18.18 15.58 -6.38
C ASP A 182 -18.30 15.58 -7.92
N PRO A 183 -19.25 16.33 -8.50
CA PRO A 183 -19.47 16.36 -9.95
C PRO A 183 -18.32 16.96 -10.76
N GLU A 184 -17.39 17.65 -10.12
CA GLU A 184 -16.20 18.22 -10.76
C GLU A 184 -15.02 17.25 -10.82
N ILE A 185 -15.20 16.00 -10.36
CA ILE A 185 -14.26 14.89 -10.55
C ILE A 185 -14.78 14.00 -11.69
N ALA A 186 -14.21 14.15 -12.88
CA ALA A 186 -14.48 13.24 -13.98
C ALA A 186 -13.54 12.01 -13.88
N THR A 187 -14.12 10.84 -13.61
CA THR A 187 -13.38 9.57 -13.55
C THR A 187 -13.38 8.88 -14.91
N LEU A 188 -12.21 8.70 -15.50
CA LEU A 188 -11.98 8.17 -16.83
C LEU A 188 -11.27 6.82 -16.72
N VAL A 189 -12.02 5.79 -16.35
CA VAL A 189 -11.55 4.39 -16.31
C VAL A 189 -11.39 3.81 -17.71
N ARG A 190 -10.62 2.74 -17.87
CA ARG A 190 -10.25 2.13 -19.15
C ARG A 190 -9.54 3.11 -20.10
N HIS A 191 -8.88 4.11 -19.55
CA HIS A 191 -8.07 5.08 -20.25
C HIS A 191 -6.59 4.88 -19.90
N ASP A 192 -5.85 4.14 -20.72
CA ASP A 192 -4.40 4.00 -20.55
C ASP A 192 -3.69 5.25 -21.05
N VAL A 193 -3.00 5.92 -20.14
CA VAL A 193 -2.17 7.10 -20.45
C VAL A 193 -0.83 6.64 -21.00
N GLU A 194 -0.47 7.08 -22.18
CA GLU A 194 0.76 6.67 -22.86
C GLU A 194 1.82 7.77 -22.91
N GLN A 195 1.38 9.02 -23.06
CA GLN A 195 2.26 10.15 -23.27
C GLN A 195 1.70 11.42 -22.64
N VAL A 196 2.61 12.25 -22.12
CA VAL A 196 2.31 13.61 -21.63
C VAL A 196 3.37 14.55 -22.18
N GLU A 197 2.93 15.68 -22.74
CA GLU A 197 3.79 16.73 -23.26
C GLU A 197 3.34 18.08 -22.72
N LYS A 198 4.26 19.02 -22.47
CA LYS A 198 3.94 20.41 -22.11
C LYS A 198 4.33 21.35 -23.23
N THR A 199 3.41 22.16 -23.72
CA THR A 199 3.66 23.16 -24.75
C THR A 199 2.89 24.44 -24.41
N GLY A 200 3.60 25.57 -24.37
CA GLY A 200 2.98 26.87 -24.11
C GLY A 200 2.23 26.99 -22.78
N GLY A 201 2.66 26.24 -21.76
CA GLY A 201 2.04 26.26 -20.43
C GLY A 201 0.87 25.27 -20.27
N THR A 202 0.47 24.55 -21.31
CA THR A 202 -0.61 23.57 -21.29
C THR A 202 -0.05 22.17 -21.49
N PHE A 203 -0.54 21.21 -20.73
CA PHE A 203 -0.24 19.80 -20.91
C PHE A 203 -1.19 19.17 -21.92
N THR A 204 -0.63 18.36 -22.82
CA THR A 204 -1.38 17.46 -23.70
C THR A 204 -1.14 16.03 -23.23
N ILE A 205 -2.21 15.33 -22.88
CA ILE A 205 -2.21 13.94 -22.44
C ILE A 205 -2.76 13.08 -23.59
N ARG A 206 -2.05 12.02 -23.96
CA ARG A 206 -2.49 11.05 -24.99
C ARG A 206 -2.46 9.64 -24.44
N GLY A 207 -3.34 8.82 -24.97
CA GLY A 207 -3.43 7.42 -24.61
C GLY A 207 -4.42 6.66 -25.47
N THR A 208 -4.77 5.47 -25.03
CA THR A 208 -5.74 4.59 -25.69
C THR A 208 -6.85 4.19 -24.72
N ASN A 209 -8.04 3.94 -25.23
CA ASN A 209 -9.19 3.35 -24.56
C ASN A 209 -9.88 2.35 -25.50
N GLU A 210 -11.06 1.86 -25.13
CA GLU A 210 -11.81 0.88 -25.93
C GLU A 210 -12.24 1.43 -27.31
N ASP A 211 -12.41 2.76 -27.43
CA ASP A 211 -12.80 3.43 -28.68
C ASP A 211 -11.58 3.80 -29.56
N GLY A 212 -10.37 3.58 -29.09
CA GLY A 212 -9.12 3.89 -29.76
C GLY A 212 -8.31 5.02 -29.11
N PRO A 213 -7.45 5.73 -29.88
CA PRO A 213 -6.62 6.81 -29.38
C PRO A 213 -7.45 8.00 -28.89
N TRP A 214 -7.06 8.58 -27.75
CA TRP A 214 -7.69 9.79 -27.21
C TRP A 214 -6.65 10.85 -26.87
N THR A 215 -7.09 12.09 -26.78
CA THR A 215 -6.27 13.25 -26.39
C THR A 215 -7.06 14.16 -25.46
N SER A 216 -6.39 14.70 -24.46
CA SER A 216 -6.95 15.65 -23.50
C SER A 216 -5.90 16.70 -23.14
N THR A 217 -6.35 17.83 -22.55
CA THR A 217 -5.47 18.91 -22.10
C THR A 217 -5.71 19.25 -20.62
N ALA A 218 -4.69 19.74 -19.94
CA ALA A 218 -4.77 20.17 -18.54
C ALA A 218 -3.77 21.32 -18.25
N ASP A 219 -4.05 22.08 -17.18
CA ASP A 219 -3.16 23.12 -16.66
C ASP A 219 -2.14 22.52 -15.70
N VAL A 220 -2.49 21.44 -15.01
CA VAL A 220 -1.67 20.73 -14.04
C VAL A 220 -1.72 19.22 -14.31
N VAL A 221 -0.61 18.51 -14.15
CA VAL A 221 -0.54 17.05 -14.24
C VAL A 221 0.03 16.46 -12.95
N VAL A 222 -0.66 15.46 -12.41
CA VAL A 222 -0.21 14.67 -11.25
C VAL A 222 -0.03 13.22 -11.66
N ASN A 223 1.21 12.74 -11.68
CA ASN A 223 1.55 11.37 -12.03
C ASN A 223 1.51 10.45 -10.79
N CYS A 224 0.51 9.56 -10.74
CA CYS A 224 0.27 8.55 -9.71
C CYS A 224 0.21 7.13 -10.31
N LEU A 225 0.87 6.89 -11.44
CA LEU A 225 0.76 5.66 -12.24
C LEU A 225 1.43 4.42 -11.63
N TRP A 226 2.04 4.52 -10.43
CA TRP A 226 2.68 3.44 -9.70
C TRP A 226 3.74 2.73 -10.56
N GLU A 227 3.53 1.45 -10.95
CA GLU A 227 4.51 0.71 -11.75
C GLU A 227 4.85 1.35 -13.11
N SER A 228 3.93 2.11 -13.68
CA SER A 228 4.11 2.81 -14.96
C SER A 228 4.57 4.26 -14.83
N GLN A 229 4.81 4.75 -13.61
CA GLN A 229 5.14 6.14 -13.31
C GLN A 229 6.38 6.63 -14.07
N HIS A 230 7.44 5.83 -14.11
CA HIS A 230 8.71 6.20 -14.76
C HIS A 230 8.58 6.47 -16.26
N ARG A 231 7.64 5.80 -16.92
CA ARG A 231 7.41 6.00 -18.36
C ARG A 231 7.08 7.44 -18.68
N ILE A 232 6.26 8.09 -17.85
CA ILE A 232 5.89 9.50 -18.01
C ILE A 232 6.94 10.43 -17.42
N ASP A 233 7.51 10.09 -16.26
CA ASP A 233 8.52 10.90 -15.57
C ASP A 233 9.75 11.16 -16.43
N ARG A 234 10.19 10.22 -17.26
CA ARG A 234 11.33 10.39 -18.20
C ARG A 234 11.14 11.57 -19.15
N ALA A 235 9.92 11.85 -19.61
CA ALA A 235 9.64 12.99 -20.48
C ALA A 235 9.91 14.34 -19.78
N PHE A 236 9.89 14.35 -18.42
CA PHE A 236 10.15 15.53 -17.61
C PHE A 236 11.52 15.48 -16.91
N ARG A 237 12.46 14.66 -17.43
CA ARG A 237 13.83 14.47 -16.91
C ARG A 237 13.87 14.11 -15.43
N ARG A 238 12.91 13.27 -15.00
CA ARG A 238 12.80 12.77 -13.63
C ARG A 238 13.15 11.29 -13.60
N ASP A 239 14.45 11.04 -13.71
CA ASP A 239 14.97 9.69 -13.50
C ASP A 239 15.03 9.41 -11.99
N ARG A 240 14.06 8.70 -11.50
CA ARG A 240 14.21 7.99 -10.22
C ARG A 240 15.21 6.86 -10.43
N SER A 241 15.86 6.44 -9.34
CA SER A 241 16.86 5.40 -9.35
C SER A 241 16.51 4.27 -10.35
N PRO A 242 17.46 3.89 -11.24
CA PRO A 242 17.27 2.76 -12.15
C PRO A 242 17.04 1.42 -11.43
N ASP A 243 17.18 1.39 -10.11
CA ASP A 243 17.06 0.21 -9.29
C ASP A 243 15.63 -0.07 -8.81
N TRP A 244 14.63 0.72 -9.22
CA TRP A 244 13.22 0.43 -8.90
C TRP A 244 12.71 -0.75 -9.72
N ILE A 245 12.35 -1.81 -9.01
CA ILE A 245 11.92 -3.08 -9.58
C ILE A 245 10.47 -3.34 -9.23
N THR A 246 9.69 -3.73 -10.23
CA THR A 246 8.30 -4.13 -10.06
C THR A 246 8.23 -5.63 -9.71
N ARG A 247 7.41 -5.95 -8.71
CA ARG A 247 7.08 -7.30 -8.29
C ARG A 247 5.57 -7.51 -8.35
N VAL A 248 5.13 -8.71 -8.73
CA VAL A 248 3.73 -9.13 -8.57
C VAL A 248 3.65 -10.13 -7.44
N LYS A 249 2.83 -9.81 -6.46
CA LYS A 249 2.61 -10.63 -5.27
C LYS A 249 1.14 -11.05 -5.19
N TYR A 250 0.92 -12.34 -4.93
CA TYR A 250 -0.38 -12.87 -4.59
C TYR A 250 -0.67 -12.76 -3.08
N GLY A 251 -1.93 -12.70 -2.76
CA GLY A 251 -2.49 -12.84 -1.43
C GLY A 251 -3.89 -13.45 -1.53
N PHE A 252 -4.42 -13.91 -0.42
CA PHE A 252 -5.70 -14.61 -0.41
C PHE A 252 -6.54 -14.12 0.76
N MET A 253 -7.78 -13.73 0.47
CA MET A 253 -8.79 -13.51 1.49
C MET A 253 -9.57 -14.81 1.68
N LEU A 254 -9.65 -15.28 2.91
CA LEU A 254 -10.38 -16.49 3.31
C LEU A 254 -11.58 -16.10 4.16
N ASP A 255 -12.63 -16.93 4.16
CA ASP A 255 -13.72 -16.81 5.12
C ASP A 255 -13.22 -17.26 6.49
N SER A 256 -13.34 -16.40 7.51
CA SER A 256 -12.90 -16.71 8.86
C SER A 256 -13.83 -17.71 9.57
N ALA A 257 -13.30 -18.38 10.59
CA ALA A 257 -14.06 -19.24 11.48
C ALA A 257 -14.22 -18.58 12.88
N PRO A 258 -15.26 -18.92 13.64
CA PRO A 258 -15.46 -18.38 14.99
C PRO A 258 -14.25 -18.57 15.91
N ALA A 259 -13.53 -19.68 15.76
CA ALA A 259 -12.31 -19.99 16.52
C ALA A 259 -11.15 -19.02 16.29
N LEU A 260 -11.16 -18.27 15.18
CA LEU A 260 -10.12 -17.30 14.82
C LEU A 260 -10.50 -15.86 15.22
N ARG A 261 -11.72 -15.60 15.68
CA ARG A 261 -12.20 -14.23 15.92
C ARG A 261 -11.31 -13.42 16.85
N GLU A 262 -10.70 -14.06 17.85
CA GLU A 262 -9.82 -13.42 18.83
C GLU A 262 -8.33 -13.67 18.56
N LEU A 263 -7.99 -14.31 17.42
CA LEU A 263 -6.62 -14.54 17.07
C LEU A 263 -5.99 -13.22 16.61
N PRO A 264 -4.85 -12.77 17.19
CA PRO A 264 -4.15 -11.59 16.69
C PRO A 264 -3.68 -11.82 15.25
N SER A 265 -3.49 -10.72 14.51
CA SER A 265 -2.77 -10.79 13.23
C SER A 265 -1.31 -11.17 13.49
N LEU A 266 -0.68 -11.87 12.54
CA LEU A 266 0.71 -12.29 12.62
C LEU A 266 1.48 -11.76 11.42
N ILE A 267 2.62 -11.13 11.66
CA ILE A 267 3.65 -10.92 10.66
C ILE A 267 4.93 -11.62 11.12
N ILE A 268 5.52 -12.45 10.26
CA ILE A 268 6.80 -13.08 10.54
C ILE A 268 7.88 -12.24 9.87
N THR A 269 8.75 -11.62 10.69
CA THR A 269 9.61 -10.54 10.21
C THR A 269 11.02 -11.01 9.84
N HIS A 270 11.64 -10.26 8.90
CA HIS A 270 13.06 -10.31 8.52
C HIS A 270 13.52 -11.66 7.96
N GLY A 271 12.74 -12.17 7.02
CA GLY A 271 13.04 -13.37 6.24
C GLY A 271 11.96 -13.60 5.17
N PRO A 272 12.12 -14.65 4.35
CA PRO A 272 11.15 -15.03 3.33
C PRO A 272 9.95 -15.77 3.95
N PHE A 273 9.19 -15.05 4.77
CA PHE A 273 8.06 -15.57 5.52
C PHE A 273 6.73 -14.99 5.01
N GLY A 274 5.72 -14.93 5.87
CA GLY A 274 4.39 -14.49 5.48
C GLY A 274 3.62 -13.77 6.59
N ASP A 275 2.39 -13.41 6.23
CA ASP A 275 1.47 -12.67 7.08
C ASP A 275 0.12 -13.41 7.17
N ILE A 276 -0.50 -13.31 8.34
CA ILE A 276 -1.90 -13.67 8.61
C ILE A 276 -2.57 -12.42 9.17
N VAL A 277 -3.57 -11.87 8.48
CA VAL A 277 -4.27 -10.66 8.92
C VAL A 277 -5.70 -11.00 9.22
N ASN A 278 -6.08 -10.90 10.48
CA ASN A 278 -7.42 -11.25 10.95
C ASN A 278 -8.31 -10.01 10.98
N TYR A 279 -9.41 -10.03 10.22
CA TYR A 279 -10.47 -9.02 10.19
C TYR A 279 -11.73 -9.57 10.87
N PRO A 280 -11.86 -9.47 12.20
CA PRO A 280 -12.92 -10.15 12.94
C PRO A 280 -14.31 -9.61 12.60
N HIS A 281 -14.45 -8.33 12.30
CA HIS A 281 -15.73 -7.71 11.94
C HIS A 281 -16.22 -8.08 10.54
N ASP A 282 -15.29 -8.32 9.61
CA ASP A 282 -15.58 -8.75 8.23
C ASP A 282 -15.69 -10.27 8.10
N ASN A 283 -15.45 -11.03 9.18
CA ASN A 283 -15.31 -12.48 9.18
C ASN A 283 -14.35 -12.95 8.08
N ALA A 284 -13.18 -12.32 7.99
CA ALA A 284 -12.19 -12.54 6.96
C ALA A 284 -10.80 -12.71 7.55
N VAL A 285 -9.98 -13.53 6.88
CA VAL A 285 -8.55 -13.66 7.16
C VAL A 285 -7.80 -13.51 5.85
N TYR A 286 -6.91 -12.53 5.77
CA TYR A 286 -5.96 -12.42 4.67
C TYR A 286 -4.71 -13.22 4.99
N ILE A 287 -4.20 -13.96 4.01
CA ILE A 287 -2.94 -14.70 4.12
C ILE A 287 -2.03 -14.44 2.92
N THR A 288 -0.74 -14.49 3.19
CA THR A 288 0.30 -14.51 2.17
C THR A 288 1.54 -15.22 2.70
N TRP A 289 2.12 -16.13 1.89
CA TRP A 289 3.43 -16.71 2.14
C TRP A 289 4.37 -16.20 1.07
N TYR A 290 5.30 -15.32 1.44
CA TYR A 290 6.07 -14.53 0.48
C TYR A 290 6.79 -15.38 -0.59
N PRO A 291 7.46 -16.50 -0.25
CA PRO A 291 8.16 -17.32 -1.25
C PRO A 291 7.25 -17.87 -2.35
N SER A 292 6.02 -18.26 -2.02
CA SER A 292 5.06 -18.80 -2.99
C SER A 292 4.27 -17.71 -3.68
N CYS A 293 3.98 -16.63 -2.95
CA CYS A 293 3.14 -15.54 -3.44
C CYS A 293 3.87 -14.59 -4.38
N LEU A 294 5.20 -14.55 -4.36
CA LEU A 294 5.99 -13.72 -5.28
C LEU A 294 6.02 -14.38 -6.67
N ALA A 295 5.18 -13.89 -7.58
CA ALA A 295 4.99 -14.52 -8.89
C ALA A 295 5.84 -13.90 -10.01
N TYR A 296 6.28 -12.65 -9.85
CA TYR A 296 7.07 -11.94 -10.86
C TYR A 296 8.01 -10.93 -10.23
N ILE A 297 9.19 -10.79 -10.80
CA ILE A 297 10.17 -9.72 -10.54
C ILE A 297 10.71 -9.23 -11.88
N GLY A 298 10.67 -7.94 -12.15
CA GLY A 298 11.23 -7.37 -13.39
C GLY A 298 11.26 -5.85 -13.44
N GLU A 299 12.04 -5.35 -14.40
CA GLU A 299 12.20 -3.92 -14.72
C GLU A 299 11.16 -3.53 -15.79
N ALA A 300 9.89 -3.50 -15.47
CA ALA A 300 8.90 -3.23 -16.48
C ALA A 300 8.14 -1.92 -16.21
N ASP A 301 8.17 -1.02 -17.18
CA ASP A 301 7.27 0.14 -17.23
C ASP A 301 5.81 -0.29 -17.52
N ARG A 302 5.64 -1.51 -18.03
CA ARG A 302 4.36 -2.24 -18.18
C ARG A 302 4.57 -3.68 -17.75
N LEU A 303 3.63 -4.22 -17.01
CA LEU A 303 3.66 -5.64 -16.68
C LEU A 303 3.48 -6.48 -17.94
N PRO A 304 4.30 -7.53 -18.15
CA PRO A 304 4.02 -8.49 -19.20
C PRO A 304 2.79 -9.33 -18.85
N GLU A 305 2.10 -9.78 -19.90
CA GLU A 305 1.13 -10.85 -19.73
C GLU A 305 1.83 -12.15 -19.27
N PRO A 306 1.28 -12.93 -18.34
CA PRO A 306 -0.11 -12.87 -17.81
C PRO A 306 -0.27 -12.01 -16.53
N TRP A 307 0.75 -11.26 -16.12
CA TRP A 307 0.74 -10.54 -14.82
C TRP A 307 -0.15 -9.31 -14.85
N GLU A 308 -0.27 -8.66 -16.01
CA GLU A 308 -1.21 -7.54 -16.19
C GLU A 308 -2.65 -8.04 -15.95
N ALA A 309 -3.04 -9.15 -16.62
CA ALA A 309 -4.35 -9.76 -16.45
C ALA A 309 -4.59 -10.27 -15.01
N ALA A 310 -3.55 -10.80 -14.35
CA ALA A 310 -3.67 -11.27 -12.97
C ALA A 310 -4.01 -10.11 -11.98
N CYS A 311 -3.45 -8.93 -12.19
CA CYS A 311 -3.77 -7.75 -11.39
C CYS A 311 -5.21 -7.23 -11.62
N GLU A 312 -5.85 -7.63 -12.72
CA GLU A 312 -7.27 -7.39 -13.03
C GLU A 312 -8.19 -8.57 -12.64
N GLY A 313 -7.65 -9.58 -11.91
CA GLY A 313 -8.41 -10.72 -11.42
C GLY A 313 -8.48 -11.92 -12.39
N GLN A 314 -7.76 -11.87 -13.52
CA GLN A 314 -7.69 -12.96 -14.49
C GLN A 314 -6.41 -13.76 -14.28
N HIS A 315 -6.46 -14.79 -13.43
CA HIS A 315 -5.28 -15.54 -13.03
C HIS A 315 -4.97 -16.69 -14.00
N PRO A 316 -3.68 -16.99 -14.27
CA PRO A 316 -3.29 -18.17 -15.04
C PRO A 316 -3.91 -19.44 -14.44
N PRO A 317 -4.41 -20.38 -15.27
CA PRO A 317 -5.09 -21.56 -14.81
C PRO A 317 -4.27 -22.39 -13.80
N GLY A 318 -4.87 -22.67 -12.64
CA GLY A 318 -4.27 -23.47 -11.58
C GLY A 318 -3.14 -22.79 -10.79
N LEU A 319 -2.64 -21.62 -11.20
CA LEU A 319 -1.55 -20.94 -10.51
C LEU A 319 -1.98 -20.47 -9.10
N ALA A 320 -3.06 -19.71 -9.02
CA ALA A 320 -3.56 -19.19 -7.75
C ALA A 320 -3.87 -20.32 -6.74
N ARG A 321 -4.43 -21.44 -7.23
CA ARG A 321 -4.70 -22.60 -6.39
C ARG A 321 -3.41 -23.20 -5.80
N ARG A 322 -2.38 -23.41 -6.62
CA ARG A 322 -1.09 -23.94 -6.13
C ARG A 322 -0.45 -23.02 -5.11
N ILE A 323 -0.46 -21.70 -5.36
CA ILE A 323 0.09 -20.71 -4.43
C ILE A 323 -0.68 -20.71 -3.10
N LEU A 324 -2.01 -20.83 -3.16
CA LEU A 324 -2.85 -20.92 -1.96
C LEU A 324 -2.55 -22.18 -1.15
N GLU A 325 -2.53 -23.34 -1.80
CA GLU A 325 -2.25 -24.63 -1.16
C GLU A 325 -0.89 -24.61 -0.44
N ASP A 326 0.14 -24.08 -1.09
CA ASP A 326 1.47 -23.95 -0.51
C ASP A 326 1.51 -22.92 0.63
N SER A 327 0.86 -21.77 0.46
CA SER A 327 0.76 -20.75 1.51
C SER A 327 0.05 -21.28 2.77
N VAL A 328 -1.05 -22.02 2.60
CA VAL A 328 -1.76 -22.66 3.71
C VAL A 328 -0.90 -23.74 4.35
N ALA A 329 -0.16 -24.54 3.58
CA ALA A 329 0.71 -25.58 4.13
C ALA A 329 1.75 -25.00 5.09
N HIS A 330 2.39 -23.88 4.74
CA HIS A 330 3.36 -23.20 5.58
C HIS A 330 2.73 -22.46 6.77
N LEU A 331 1.70 -21.66 6.54
CA LEU A 331 1.11 -20.83 7.59
C LEU A 331 0.28 -21.63 8.61
N ALA A 332 -0.18 -22.83 8.24
CA ALA A 332 -0.86 -23.72 9.16
C ALA A 332 0.06 -24.34 10.24
N GLU A 333 1.38 -24.18 10.13
CA GLU A 333 2.29 -24.44 11.26
C GLU A 333 1.96 -23.53 12.45
N TYR A 334 1.61 -22.28 12.17
CA TYR A 334 1.34 -21.24 13.19
C TYR A 334 -0.15 -21.16 13.56
N VAL A 335 -1.02 -21.38 12.59
CA VAL A 335 -2.50 -21.33 12.73
C VAL A 335 -3.10 -22.54 12.01
N PRO A 336 -3.19 -23.71 12.64
CA PRO A 336 -3.64 -24.96 12.01
C PRO A 336 -5.04 -24.87 11.37
N GLN A 337 -5.91 -24.02 11.90
CA GLN A 337 -7.28 -23.80 11.44
C GLN A 337 -7.37 -23.25 10.01
N LEU A 338 -6.30 -22.66 9.49
CA LEU A 338 -6.25 -22.16 8.10
C LEU A 338 -6.58 -23.24 7.07
N LYS A 339 -6.30 -24.52 7.38
CA LYS A 339 -6.59 -25.67 6.50
C LYS A 339 -8.08 -25.89 6.23
N GLU A 340 -8.94 -25.38 7.10
CA GLU A 340 -10.39 -25.57 7.05
C GLU A 340 -11.13 -24.37 6.44
N LEU A 341 -10.42 -23.25 6.22
CA LEU A 341 -11.02 -22.03 5.73
C LEU A 341 -11.27 -22.08 4.21
N LYS A 342 -12.34 -21.42 3.79
CA LYS A 342 -12.70 -21.34 2.37
C LYS A 342 -12.10 -20.08 1.74
N LEU A 343 -11.66 -20.24 0.51
CA LEU A 343 -11.21 -19.12 -0.31
C LEU A 343 -12.41 -18.20 -0.62
N ARG A 344 -12.27 -16.89 -0.26
CA ARG A 344 -13.20 -15.84 -0.62
C ARG A 344 -12.76 -15.10 -1.87
N GLN A 345 -11.46 -14.72 -1.94
CA GLN A 345 -10.92 -13.93 -3.04
C GLN A 345 -9.44 -14.23 -3.26
N VAL A 346 -9.05 -14.31 -4.53
CA VAL A 346 -7.64 -14.26 -4.96
C VAL A 346 -7.28 -12.81 -5.23
N MET A 347 -6.14 -12.37 -4.75
CA MET A 347 -5.65 -11.01 -4.87
C MET A 347 -4.25 -11.07 -5.51
N ALA A 348 -4.03 -10.26 -6.55
CA ALA A 348 -2.71 -10.07 -7.14
C ALA A 348 -2.44 -8.58 -7.33
N GLY A 349 -1.33 -8.11 -6.81
CA GLY A 349 -0.99 -6.68 -6.85
C GLY A 349 0.49 -6.43 -7.07
N THR A 350 0.80 -5.25 -7.59
CA THR A 350 2.17 -4.82 -7.82
C THR A 350 2.78 -4.21 -6.56
N ILE A 351 4.04 -4.54 -6.32
CA ILE A 351 4.90 -3.90 -5.33
C ILE A 351 6.10 -3.33 -6.06
N MET A 352 6.41 -2.06 -5.79
CA MET A 352 7.66 -1.46 -6.22
C MET A 352 8.68 -1.47 -5.09
N GLY A 353 9.91 -1.82 -5.39
CA GLY A 353 10.99 -1.87 -4.40
C GLY A 353 12.36 -1.64 -5.03
N ASN A 354 13.30 -1.19 -4.22
CA ASN A 354 14.66 -0.91 -4.66
C ASN A 354 15.48 -2.21 -4.77
N GLY A 355 16.20 -2.36 -5.88
CA GLY A 355 17.11 -3.46 -6.16
C GLY A 355 16.46 -4.73 -6.70
N LYS A 356 17.26 -5.53 -7.41
CA LYS A 356 16.86 -6.81 -8.01
C LYS A 356 16.87 -7.96 -7.02
N THR A 357 17.57 -7.79 -5.90
CA THR A 357 17.61 -8.78 -4.81
C THR A 357 16.33 -8.74 -3.99
N ASP A 358 16.01 -9.83 -3.33
CA ASP A 358 14.76 -10.00 -2.61
C ASP A 358 14.99 -10.19 -1.10
N ILE A 359 13.90 -10.38 -0.37
CA ILE A 359 13.83 -10.45 1.09
C ILE A 359 14.73 -11.53 1.71
N SER A 360 15.06 -12.58 0.95
CA SER A 360 16.03 -13.61 1.35
C SER A 360 17.47 -13.12 1.38
N ASP A 361 17.80 -12.06 0.63
CA ASP A 361 19.12 -11.44 0.63
C ASP A 361 19.22 -10.42 1.76
N ARG A 362 20.23 -10.56 2.61
CA ARG A 362 20.48 -9.69 3.75
C ARG A 362 20.77 -8.23 3.34
N GLU A 363 21.41 -8.05 2.20
CA GLU A 363 21.78 -6.73 1.64
C GLU A 363 20.68 -6.12 0.76
N SER A 364 19.53 -6.79 0.66
CA SER A 364 18.43 -6.32 -0.19
C SER A 364 17.96 -4.91 0.19
N GLY A 365 17.90 -4.04 -0.82
CA GLY A 365 17.30 -2.70 -0.73
C GLY A 365 15.77 -2.68 -0.70
N LEU A 366 15.11 -3.85 -0.76
CA LEU A 366 13.66 -3.96 -0.88
C LEU A 366 12.89 -3.15 0.17
N HIS A 367 13.40 -3.07 1.39
CA HIS A 367 12.77 -2.35 2.49
C HIS A 367 13.20 -0.87 2.61
N ARG A 368 14.14 -0.41 1.79
CA ARG A 368 14.52 1.01 1.74
C ARG A 368 13.52 1.76 0.87
N ARG A 369 12.72 2.62 1.48
CA ARG A 369 11.65 3.41 0.85
C ARG A 369 11.98 4.90 0.86
N HIS A 370 13.20 5.23 0.49
CA HIS A 370 13.63 6.62 0.38
C HIS A 370 12.94 7.28 -0.82
N GLY A 371 12.66 8.58 -0.71
CA GLY A 371 12.04 9.36 -1.78
C GLY A 371 10.51 9.21 -1.91
N ILE A 372 9.83 8.65 -0.89
CA ILE A 372 8.37 8.77 -0.77
C ILE A 372 8.02 10.25 -0.65
N GLY A 373 7.00 10.71 -1.39
CA GLY A 373 6.55 12.10 -1.38
C GLY A 373 6.24 12.63 -2.76
N VAL A 374 6.17 13.95 -2.86
CA VAL A 374 5.83 14.69 -4.07
C VAL A 374 7.09 15.34 -4.65
N ASP A 375 7.35 15.09 -5.92
CA ASP A 375 8.39 15.77 -6.69
C ASP A 375 7.73 16.70 -7.73
N ALA A 376 8.00 18.00 -7.68
CA ALA A 376 7.31 19.03 -8.43
C ALA A 376 8.22 19.83 -9.36
N SER A 377 7.76 20.14 -10.60
CA SER A 377 8.39 21.09 -11.52
C SER A 377 7.39 21.55 -12.58
N ASP A 378 7.27 22.87 -12.80
CA ASP A 378 6.47 23.44 -13.88
C ASP A 378 5.04 22.88 -13.99
N ASP A 379 4.28 22.84 -12.89
CA ASP A 379 2.92 22.32 -12.80
C ASP A 379 2.80 20.80 -13.11
N TYR A 380 3.94 20.09 -13.23
CA TYR A 380 4.01 18.64 -13.25
C TYR A 380 4.43 18.12 -11.88
N TYR A 381 3.65 17.19 -11.32
CA TYR A 381 3.86 16.59 -10.01
C TYR A 381 3.96 15.08 -10.17
N SER A 382 5.06 14.50 -9.75
CA SER A 382 5.26 13.05 -9.69
C SER A 382 5.16 12.60 -8.24
N VAL A 383 4.20 11.73 -7.92
CA VAL A 383 3.96 11.30 -6.54
C VAL A 383 4.39 9.86 -6.35
N PHE A 384 5.47 9.67 -5.60
CA PHE A 384 5.91 8.34 -5.24
C PHE A 384 5.27 7.91 -3.91
N THR A 385 4.25 7.06 -4.00
CA THR A 385 3.48 6.60 -2.84
C THR A 385 4.30 5.70 -1.93
N GLY A 386 5.16 4.85 -2.49
CA GLY A 386 6.01 3.91 -1.75
C GLY A 386 5.25 2.83 -0.98
N LYS A 387 4.24 3.20 -0.21
CA LYS A 387 3.36 2.34 0.57
C LYS A 387 1.94 2.89 0.64
N TYR A 388 0.97 1.99 0.82
CA TYR A 388 -0.45 2.32 1.01
C TYR A 388 -0.66 3.39 2.10
N THR A 389 0.07 3.26 3.21
CA THR A 389 0.10 4.20 4.35
C THR A 389 0.34 5.65 3.93
N SER A 390 1.08 5.89 2.83
CA SER A 390 1.51 7.23 2.45
C SER A 390 0.50 8.00 1.60
N GLY A 391 -0.50 7.32 1.03
CA GLY A 391 -1.44 7.94 0.07
C GLY A 391 -2.07 9.25 0.53
N PRO A 392 -2.79 9.28 1.67
CA PRO A 392 -3.41 10.52 2.16
C PRO A 392 -2.39 11.59 2.55
N ALA A 393 -1.26 11.23 3.17
CA ALA A 393 -0.23 12.19 3.59
C ALA A 393 0.40 12.90 2.39
N ASN A 394 0.78 12.16 1.33
CA ASN A 394 1.31 12.74 0.09
C ASN A 394 0.28 13.64 -0.62
N ALA A 395 -1.02 13.31 -0.55
CA ALA A 395 -2.06 14.16 -1.12
C ALA A 395 -2.19 15.50 -0.38
N MET A 396 -2.00 15.51 0.93
CA MET A 396 -1.95 16.74 1.71
C MET A 396 -0.70 17.58 1.41
N GLU A 397 0.44 16.94 1.21
CA GLU A 397 1.67 17.58 0.74
C GLU A 397 1.46 18.24 -0.64
N LEU A 398 0.92 17.49 -1.62
CA LEU A 398 0.56 18.00 -2.93
C LEU A 398 -0.38 19.21 -2.83
N ARG A 399 -1.40 19.14 -1.97
CA ARG A 399 -2.32 20.27 -1.74
C ARG A 399 -1.59 21.50 -1.22
N ALA A 400 -0.67 21.33 -0.30
CA ALA A 400 0.11 22.43 0.25
C ALA A 400 1.04 23.09 -0.78
N MET A 401 1.58 22.30 -1.73
CA MET A 401 2.42 22.84 -2.82
C MET A 401 1.62 23.63 -3.86
N LEU A 402 0.33 23.36 -4.01
CA LEU A 402 -0.56 23.98 -5.03
C LEU A 402 -1.45 25.09 -4.47
N ALA A 403 -1.49 25.27 -3.15
CA ALA A 403 -2.25 26.32 -2.47
C ALA A 403 -1.55 27.69 -2.59
#